data_d8d160dfc1aadf88679a6f0eed7ee65d
#
_entry.id   d8d160dfc1aadf88679a6f0eed7ee65d
#
_cell.length_a   1.000
_cell.length_b   1.000
_cell.length_c   1.000
_cell.angle_alpha   90.00
_cell.angle_beta   90.00
_cell.angle_gamma   90.00
#
_symmetry.space_group_name_H-M   'P 1'
#
loop_
_entity.id
_entity.type
_entity.pdbx_description
1 polymer ?
#
loop_
_entity_poly.entity_id
_entity_poly.type
_entity_poly.pdbx_seq_one_letter_code
_entity_poly.pdbx_strand_id
1 'polypeptide(L)'
;NLYYQSPFDLSGGQKRRVAIAGVLAMKPQVLILDEPTAGLDPKGRDDILECIKQLREETGITVILVSHSMEDVARYVSRIMVMDDGVLKYDDTPRNVFAHHKELEHIGLAAPQVTYIMNDLIAAGIDVNPDAITVEEARDNILKHFNVINNR
;
A
#
# COMPACT_ATOMS: atom_id res chain seq x y z
N ASN A 1 -22.60 8.99 -15.69
CA ASN A 1 -22.25 8.43 -16.98
C ASN A 1 -21.23 9.35 -17.68
N LEU A 2 -19.94 8.96 -17.71
CA LEU A 2 -18.84 9.78 -18.24
C LEU A 2 -18.75 9.76 -19.78
N TYR A 3 -19.54 8.91 -20.45
CA TYR A 3 -19.41 8.65 -21.90
C TYR A 3 -19.56 9.90 -22.77
N TYR A 4 -20.40 10.84 -22.37
CA TYR A 4 -20.68 12.07 -23.12
C TYR A 4 -19.94 13.31 -22.57
N GLN A 5 -19.10 13.14 -21.56
CA GLN A 5 -18.36 14.26 -20.99
C GLN A 5 -17.04 14.48 -21.71
N SER A 6 -16.66 15.74 -21.88
CA SER A 6 -15.32 16.06 -22.37
C SER A 6 -14.26 15.56 -21.39
N PRO A 7 -13.16 14.92 -21.87
CA PRO A 7 -12.04 14.54 -20.99
C PRO A 7 -11.46 15.72 -20.18
N PHE A 8 -11.62 16.93 -20.67
CA PHE A 8 -11.15 18.14 -19.98
C PHE A 8 -11.99 18.48 -18.75
N ASP A 9 -13.26 18.10 -18.74
CA ASP A 9 -14.22 18.40 -17.66
C ASP A 9 -14.19 17.34 -16.53
N LEU A 10 -13.41 16.28 -16.72
CA LEU A 10 -13.30 15.21 -15.73
C LEU A 10 -12.43 15.64 -14.54
N SER A 11 -12.82 15.21 -13.33
CA SER A 11 -11.97 15.34 -12.13
C SER A 11 -10.66 14.54 -12.30
N GLY A 12 -9.63 14.85 -11.49
CA GLY A 12 -8.35 14.14 -11.53
C GLY A 12 -8.50 12.61 -11.38
N GLY A 13 -9.33 12.16 -10.44
CA GLY A 13 -9.62 10.74 -10.23
C GLY A 13 -10.40 10.11 -11.39
N GLN A 14 -11.32 10.86 -12.01
CA GLN A 14 -12.03 10.38 -13.21
C GLN A 14 -11.09 10.24 -14.41
N LYS A 15 -10.22 11.24 -14.66
CA LYS A 15 -9.19 11.17 -15.71
C LYS A 15 -8.30 9.94 -15.52
N ARG A 16 -7.88 9.68 -14.30
CA ARG A 16 -7.01 8.52 -13.98
C ARG A 16 -7.72 7.19 -14.23
N ARG A 17 -8.97 7.04 -13.80
CA ARG A 17 -9.77 5.84 -14.11
C ARG A 17 -9.97 5.62 -15.60
N VAL A 18 -10.22 6.66 -16.36
CA VAL A 18 -10.35 6.59 -17.82
C VAL A 18 -9.02 6.18 -18.46
N ALA A 19 -7.88 6.74 -18.02
CA ALA A 19 -6.57 6.37 -18.51
C ALA A 19 -6.24 4.89 -18.25
N ILE A 20 -6.49 4.40 -17.02
CA ILE A 20 -6.32 2.98 -16.67
C ILE A 20 -7.22 2.11 -17.54
N ALA A 21 -8.51 2.46 -17.71
CA ALA A 21 -9.44 1.73 -18.55
C ALA A 21 -8.98 1.66 -20.01
N GLY A 22 -8.39 2.74 -20.54
CA GLY A 22 -7.82 2.78 -21.89
C GLY A 22 -6.66 1.79 -22.08
N VAL A 23 -5.76 1.70 -21.11
CA VAL A 23 -4.66 0.72 -21.12
C VAL A 23 -5.19 -0.70 -21.01
N LEU A 24 -6.17 -0.93 -20.12
CA LEU A 24 -6.77 -2.25 -19.92
C LEU A 24 -7.53 -2.78 -21.13
N ALA A 25 -8.09 -1.90 -21.96
CA ALA A 25 -8.73 -2.29 -23.21
C ALA A 25 -7.77 -3.03 -24.18
N MET A 26 -6.46 -2.84 -24.04
CA MET A 26 -5.42 -3.56 -24.78
C MET A 26 -5.15 -4.98 -24.24
N LYS A 27 -5.76 -5.37 -23.12
CA LYS A 27 -5.58 -6.66 -22.42
C LYS A 27 -4.08 -6.98 -22.14
N PRO A 28 -3.34 -6.09 -21.48
CA PRO A 28 -1.94 -6.31 -21.21
C PRO A 28 -1.74 -7.47 -20.22
N GLN A 29 -0.61 -8.17 -20.29
CA GLN A 29 -0.24 -9.18 -19.30
C GLN A 29 0.40 -8.55 -18.05
N VAL A 30 1.01 -7.38 -18.21
CA VAL A 30 1.65 -6.60 -17.14
C VAL A 30 1.14 -5.16 -17.21
N LEU A 31 0.68 -4.64 -16.07
CA LEU A 31 0.27 -3.25 -15.90
C LEU A 31 1.24 -2.56 -14.95
N ILE A 32 1.91 -1.51 -15.43
CA ILE A 32 2.79 -0.68 -14.60
C ILE A 32 2.07 0.62 -14.28
N LEU A 33 1.97 0.94 -13.02
CA LEU A 33 1.31 2.13 -12.49
C LEU A 33 2.31 2.95 -11.69
N ASP A 34 2.65 4.12 -12.21
CA ASP A 34 3.54 5.06 -11.55
C ASP A 34 2.70 6.11 -10.82
N GLU A 35 2.84 6.15 -9.49
CA GLU A 35 2.12 7.04 -8.58
C GLU A 35 0.61 7.16 -8.88
N PRO A 36 -0.14 6.03 -8.96
CA PRO A 36 -1.53 6.06 -9.42
C PRO A 36 -2.47 6.82 -8.50
N THR A 37 -2.08 7.08 -7.26
CA THR A 37 -2.87 7.76 -6.23
C THR A 37 -2.45 9.21 -5.98
N ALA A 38 -1.38 9.69 -6.63
CA ALA A 38 -0.88 11.05 -6.41
C ALA A 38 -1.94 12.12 -6.71
N GLY A 39 -2.11 13.07 -5.77
CA GLY A 39 -3.05 14.18 -5.91
C GLY A 39 -4.53 13.82 -5.75
N LEU A 40 -4.85 12.60 -5.31
CA LEU A 40 -6.22 12.21 -4.97
C LEU A 40 -6.49 12.43 -3.48
N ASP A 41 -7.75 12.68 -3.17
CA ASP A 41 -8.26 12.62 -1.81
C ASP A 41 -8.24 11.16 -1.27
N PRO A 42 -8.32 10.92 0.04
CA PRO A 42 -8.24 9.58 0.61
C PRO A 42 -9.21 8.59 -0.01
N LYS A 43 -10.46 9.01 -0.24
CA LYS A 43 -11.47 8.16 -0.85
C LYS A 43 -11.14 7.82 -2.30
N GLY A 44 -10.71 8.79 -3.10
CA GLY A 44 -10.31 8.56 -4.49
C GLY A 44 -9.09 7.64 -4.61
N ARG A 45 -8.18 7.69 -3.62
CA ARG A 45 -7.04 6.79 -3.50
C ARG A 45 -7.52 5.34 -3.27
N ASP A 46 -8.34 5.12 -2.25
CA ASP A 46 -8.90 3.80 -1.93
C ASP A 46 -9.70 3.23 -3.11
N ASP A 47 -10.55 4.04 -3.74
CA ASP A 47 -11.36 3.62 -4.90
C ASP A 47 -10.48 3.11 -6.06
N ILE A 48 -9.34 3.76 -6.33
CA ILE A 48 -8.42 3.36 -7.41
C ILE A 48 -7.69 2.07 -7.05
N LEU A 49 -7.13 1.97 -5.85
CA LEU A 49 -6.35 0.80 -5.43
C LEU A 49 -7.23 -0.44 -5.31
N GLU A 50 -8.44 -0.31 -4.79
CA GLU A 50 -9.39 -1.41 -4.73
C GLU A 50 -9.85 -1.86 -6.12
N CYS A 51 -10.06 -0.93 -7.05
CA CYS A 51 -10.35 -1.25 -8.45
C CYS A 51 -9.20 -2.04 -9.12
N ILE A 52 -7.94 -1.64 -8.87
CA ILE A 52 -6.75 -2.34 -9.39
C ILE A 52 -6.64 -3.75 -8.78
N LYS A 53 -6.90 -3.88 -7.48
CA LYS A 53 -6.89 -5.17 -6.79
C LYS A 53 -7.96 -6.12 -7.37
N GLN A 54 -9.21 -5.67 -7.49
CA GLN A 54 -10.29 -6.45 -8.09
C GLN A 54 -9.94 -6.89 -9.52
N LEU A 55 -9.43 -5.98 -10.32
CA LEU A 55 -8.98 -6.30 -11.67
C LEU A 55 -7.93 -7.41 -11.70
N ARG A 56 -6.92 -7.32 -10.83
CA ARG A 56 -5.88 -8.35 -10.70
C ARG A 56 -6.48 -9.70 -10.33
N GLU A 57 -7.43 -9.72 -9.39
CA GLU A 57 -8.12 -10.93 -8.95
C GLU A 57 -8.98 -11.56 -10.06
N GLU A 58 -9.66 -10.74 -10.86
CA GLU A 58 -10.53 -11.21 -11.95
C GLU A 58 -9.75 -11.67 -13.19
N THR A 59 -8.64 -11.00 -13.52
CA THR A 59 -7.95 -11.21 -14.80
C THR A 59 -6.62 -11.96 -14.69
N GLY A 60 -6.07 -12.07 -13.46
CA GLY A 60 -4.73 -12.65 -13.25
C GLY A 60 -3.58 -11.78 -13.78
N ILE A 61 -3.84 -10.52 -14.14
CA ILE A 61 -2.81 -9.58 -14.63
C ILE A 61 -1.72 -9.34 -13.57
N THR A 62 -0.47 -9.23 -13.99
CA THR A 62 0.60 -8.79 -13.13
C THR A 62 0.55 -7.26 -13.00
N VAL A 63 0.48 -6.75 -11.77
CA VAL A 63 0.50 -5.30 -11.50
C VAL A 63 1.81 -4.94 -10.82
N ILE A 64 2.51 -3.95 -11.38
CA ILE A 64 3.68 -3.31 -10.78
C ILE A 64 3.24 -1.90 -10.36
N LEU A 65 3.27 -1.65 -9.06
CA LEU A 65 2.91 -0.38 -8.46
C LEU A 65 4.19 0.36 -8.02
N VAL A 66 4.45 1.52 -8.59
CA VAL A 66 5.48 2.44 -8.10
C VAL A 66 4.79 3.46 -7.20
N SER A 67 5.18 3.54 -5.95
CA SER A 67 4.57 4.44 -4.96
C SER A 67 5.54 4.77 -3.83
N HIS A 68 5.37 5.95 -3.25
CA HIS A 68 6.01 6.37 -2.01
C HIS A 68 5.05 6.31 -0.79
N SER A 69 3.81 5.85 -0.98
CA SER A 69 2.86 5.63 0.12
C SER A 69 3.07 4.23 0.70
N MET A 70 3.75 4.15 1.83
CA MET A 70 4.06 2.87 2.47
C MET A 70 2.81 2.18 3.02
N GLU A 71 1.79 2.93 3.40
CA GLU A 71 0.48 2.41 3.81
C GLU A 71 -0.23 1.70 2.66
N ASP A 72 -0.23 2.29 1.46
CA ASP A 72 -0.82 1.68 0.26
C ASP A 72 -0.04 0.41 -0.12
N VAL A 73 1.29 0.49 -0.09
CA VAL A 73 2.17 -0.65 -0.37
C VAL A 73 1.92 -1.78 0.64
N ALA A 74 1.86 -1.49 1.95
CA ALA A 74 1.59 -2.48 2.98
C ALA A 74 0.25 -3.21 2.78
N ARG A 75 -0.76 -2.50 2.27
CA ARG A 75 -2.14 -3.00 2.16
C ARG A 75 -2.42 -3.76 0.87
N TYR A 76 -1.81 -3.35 -0.24
CA TYR A 76 -2.23 -3.79 -1.58
C TYR A 76 -1.24 -4.67 -2.32
N VAL A 77 0.04 -4.74 -1.89
CA VAL A 77 1.04 -5.54 -2.61
C VAL A 77 1.43 -6.80 -1.84
N SER A 78 1.86 -7.82 -2.56
CA SER A 78 2.35 -9.08 -1.99
C SER A 78 3.88 -9.19 -1.99
N ARG A 79 4.58 -8.33 -2.72
CA ARG A 79 6.03 -8.30 -2.88
C ARG A 79 6.50 -6.87 -3.06
N ILE A 80 7.59 -6.50 -2.41
CA ILE A 80 8.23 -5.19 -2.53
C ILE A 80 9.63 -5.37 -3.10
N MET A 81 9.96 -4.52 -4.06
CA MET A 81 11.31 -4.33 -4.56
C MET A 81 11.76 -2.93 -4.20
N VAL A 82 12.77 -2.80 -3.35
CA VAL A 82 13.34 -1.51 -2.96
C VAL A 82 14.58 -1.22 -3.79
N MET A 83 14.55 -0.11 -4.50
CA MET A 83 15.67 0.37 -5.32
C MET A 83 16.33 1.58 -4.65
N ASP A 84 17.65 1.61 -4.60
CA ASP A 84 18.46 2.71 -4.12
C ASP A 84 19.72 2.85 -4.99
N ASP A 85 19.95 4.04 -5.52
CA ASP A 85 21.06 4.35 -6.45
C ASP A 85 21.20 3.34 -7.62
N GLY A 86 20.07 2.89 -8.18
CA GLY A 86 20.04 1.93 -9.29
C GLY A 86 20.33 0.48 -8.88
N VAL A 87 20.45 0.19 -7.60
CA VAL A 87 20.71 -1.15 -7.05
C VAL A 87 19.46 -1.67 -6.32
N LEU A 88 19.13 -2.93 -6.55
CA LEU A 88 18.08 -3.62 -5.80
C LEU A 88 18.58 -3.92 -4.38
N LYS A 89 18.01 -3.27 -3.37
CA LYS A 89 18.38 -3.44 -1.95
C LYS A 89 17.59 -4.55 -1.28
N TYR A 90 16.28 -4.58 -1.52
CA TYR A 90 15.36 -5.57 -0.96
C TYR A 90 14.43 -6.10 -2.05
N ASP A 91 14.08 -7.37 -1.92
CA ASP A 91 13.11 -8.06 -2.76
C ASP A 91 12.44 -9.14 -1.92
N ASP A 92 11.35 -8.78 -1.24
CA ASP A 92 10.67 -9.67 -0.28
C ASP A 92 9.22 -9.25 -0.06
N THR A 93 8.56 -9.92 0.87
CA THR A 93 7.21 -9.57 1.34
C THR A 93 7.22 -8.22 2.06
N PRO A 94 6.09 -7.50 2.10
CA PRO A 94 6.00 -6.24 2.83
C PRO A 94 6.45 -6.34 4.30
N ARG A 95 6.09 -7.41 5.01
CA ARG A 95 6.49 -7.61 6.42
C ARG A 95 8.00 -7.68 6.58
N ASN A 96 8.65 -8.48 5.74
CA ASN A 96 10.10 -8.63 5.81
C ASN A 96 10.82 -7.34 5.47
N VAL A 97 10.36 -6.62 4.43
CA VAL A 97 10.95 -5.34 4.05
C VAL A 97 10.77 -4.29 5.15
N PHE A 98 9.57 -4.15 5.72
CA PHE A 98 9.31 -3.15 6.76
C PHE A 98 9.92 -3.50 8.12
N ALA A 99 10.31 -4.73 8.36
CA ALA A 99 11.13 -5.09 9.52
C ALA A 99 12.48 -4.36 9.51
N HIS A 100 12.98 -3.98 8.33
CA HIS A 100 14.21 -3.20 8.14
C HIS A 100 13.95 -1.67 8.12
N HIS A 101 12.95 -1.18 8.87
CA HIS A 101 12.55 0.23 8.83
C HIS A 101 13.70 1.23 9.06
N LYS A 102 14.67 0.88 9.92
CA LYS A 102 15.84 1.74 10.18
C LYS A 102 16.77 1.87 8.96
N GLU A 103 17.00 0.78 8.26
CA GLU A 103 17.79 0.78 7.01
C GLU A 103 17.05 1.50 5.88
N LEU A 104 15.70 1.35 5.82
CA LEU A 104 14.87 2.10 4.87
C LEU A 104 14.98 3.60 5.11
N GLU A 105 14.96 4.06 6.37
CA GLU A 105 15.16 5.47 6.72
C GLU A 105 16.52 6.02 6.24
N HIS A 106 17.58 5.24 6.32
CA HIS A 106 18.91 5.67 5.86
C HIS A 106 18.97 5.94 4.35
N ILE A 107 18.09 5.31 3.57
CA ILE A 107 17.96 5.54 2.12
C ILE A 107 16.79 6.47 1.78
N GLY A 108 16.23 7.17 2.78
CA GLY A 108 15.17 8.17 2.59
C GLY A 108 13.76 7.58 2.41
N LEU A 109 13.56 6.29 2.71
CA LEU A 109 12.25 5.66 2.72
C LEU A 109 11.73 5.52 4.16
N ALA A 110 10.40 5.44 4.31
CA ALA A 110 9.76 5.15 5.60
C ALA A 110 9.16 3.73 5.60
N ALA A 111 8.80 3.22 6.77
CA ALA A 111 7.84 2.14 6.92
C ALA A 111 6.44 2.72 7.18
N PRO A 112 5.37 1.91 7.15
CA PRO A 112 4.05 2.34 7.62
C PRO A 112 4.11 2.85 9.06
N GLN A 113 3.33 3.89 9.38
CA GLN A 113 3.35 4.49 10.73
C GLN A 113 3.06 3.49 11.84
N VAL A 114 2.21 2.49 11.57
CA VAL A 114 1.91 1.43 12.54
C VAL A 114 3.16 0.62 12.93
N THR A 115 4.12 0.44 12.04
CA THR A 115 5.38 -0.27 12.35
C THR A 115 6.14 0.45 13.47
N TYR A 116 6.22 1.77 13.44
CA TYR A 116 6.86 2.56 14.50
C TYR A 116 6.09 2.49 15.80
N ILE A 117 4.75 2.66 15.75
CA ILE A 117 3.88 2.57 16.93
C ILE A 117 4.04 1.21 17.63
N MET A 118 4.03 0.10 16.87
CA MET A 118 4.19 -1.24 17.46
C MET A 118 5.57 -1.42 18.11
N ASN A 119 6.64 -0.92 17.49
CA ASN A 119 7.98 -0.94 18.08
C ASN A 119 8.07 -0.08 19.35
N ASP A 120 7.44 1.10 19.38
CA ASP A 120 7.40 1.98 20.56
C ASP A 120 6.64 1.32 21.72
N LEU A 121 5.53 0.63 21.44
CA LEU A 121 4.78 -0.13 22.43
C LEU A 121 5.63 -1.26 23.05
N ILE A 122 6.37 -1.99 22.22
CA ILE A 122 7.29 -3.04 22.69
C ILE A 122 8.40 -2.44 23.55
N ALA A 123 8.98 -1.31 23.14
CA ALA A 123 9.99 -0.61 23.91
C ALA A 123 9.46 -0.10 25.25
N ALA A 124 8.16 0.22 25.35
CA ALA A 124 7.47 0.55 26.58
C ALA A 124 7.09 -0.68 27.45
N GLY A 125 7.45 -1.91 27.05
CA GLY A 125 7.19 -3.14 27.77
C GLY A 125 5.80 -3.73 27.53
N ILE A 126 5.09 -3.29 26.50
CA ILE A 126 3.78 -3.83 26.11
C ILE A 126 4.01 -5.01 25.15
N ASP A 127 3.46 -6.18 25.50
CA ASP A 127 3.60 -7.40 24.70
C ASP A 127 2.61 -7.38 23.54
N VAL A 128 3.06 -6.86 22.40
CA VAL A 128 2.33 -6.81 21.13
C VAL A 128 3.20 -7.40 20.02
N ASN A 129 2.56 -7.89 18.94
CA ASN A 129 3.29 -8.43 17.80
C ASN A 129 3.89 -7.30 16.95
N PRO A 130 5.22 -7.25 16.72
CA PRO A 130 5.87 -6.25 15.87
C PRO A 130 5.49 -6.34 14.39
N ASP A 131 4.97 -7.49 13.93
CA ASP A 131 4.75 -7.77 12.51
C ASP A 131 3.54 -7.05 11.90
N ALA A 132 2.80 -6.25 12.68
CA ALA A 132 1.68 -5.49 12.17
C ALA A 132 2.17 -4.37 11.25
N ILE A 133 1.69 -4.37 10.01
CA ILE A 133 2.03 -3.37 8.99
C ILE A 133 0.81 -2.58 8.51
N THR A 134 -0.40 -2.94 8.98
CA THR A 134 -1.65 -2.20 8.71
C THR A 134 -2.31 -1.77 10.01
N VAL A 135 -3.16 -0.73 9.93
CA VAL A 135 -3.91 -0.21 11.09
C VAL A 135 -4.81 -1.28 11.69
N GLU A 136 -5.46 -2.08 10.86
CA GLU A 136 -6.35 -3.15 11.27
C GLU A 136 -5.59 -4.23 12.08
N GLU A 137 -4.41 -4.62 11.60
CA GLU A 137 -3.56 -5.60 12.30
C GLU A 137 -3.06 -5.06 13.63
N ALA A 138 -2.60 -3.81 13.68
CA ALA A 138 -2.15 -3.17 14.91
C ALA A 138 -3.28 -3.08 15.92
N ARG A 139 -4.47 -2.62 15.51
CA ARG A 139 -5.66 -2.58 16.37
C ARG A 139 -5.96 -3.95 16.98
N ASP A 140 -6.02 -4.99 16.15
CA ASP A 140 -6.39 -6.34 16.60
C ASP A 140 -5.34 -6.92 17.57
N ASN A 141 -4.06 -6.63 17.33
CA ASN A 141 -2.97 -7.01 18.23
C ASN A 141 -3.08 -6.29 19.59
N ILE A 142 -3.29 -4.98 19.58
CA ILE A 142 -3.44 -4.18 20.79
C ILE A 142 -4.66 -4.63 21.59
N LEU A 143 -5.82 -4.83 20.96
CA LEU A 143 -7.03 -5.29 21.61
C LEU A 143 -6.85 -6.68 22.24
N LYS A 144 -6.15 -7.60 21.59
CA LYS A 144 -5.82 -8.92 22.17
C LYS A 144 -5.02 -8.79 23.46
N HIS A 145 -4.01 -7.93 23.51
CA HIS A 145 -3.22 -7.68 24.68
C HIS A 145 -4.08 -7.20 25.85
N PHE A 146 -4.92 -6.18 25.63
CA PHE A 146 -5.80 -5.63 26.69
C PHE A 146 -6.90 -6.59 27.13
N ASN A 147 -7.47 -7.40 26.22
CA ASN A 147 -8.46 -8.41 26.58
C ASN A 147 -7.87 -9.54 27.45
N VAL A 148 -6.61 -9.91 27.24
CA VAL A 148 -5.90 -10.87 28.10
C VAL A 148 -5.68 -10.30 29.51
N ILE A 149 -5.39 -9.00 29.64
CA ILE A 149 -5.20 -8.34 30.94
C ILE A 149 -6.52 -8.25 31.71
N ASN A 150 -7.63 -7.93 31.03
CA ASN A 150 -8.94 -7.80 31.66
C ASN A 150 -9.58 -9.13 32.09
N ASN A 151 -9.09 -10.25 31.61
CA ASN A 151 -9.56 -11.61 31.97
C ASN A 151 -8.67 -12.30 33.04
N ARG A 152 -7.71 -11.61 33.64
CA ARG A 152 -6.88 -12.03 34.77
C ARG A 152 -7.24 -11.25 36.03
#